data_fcec16ad06fb1b9be9e61e20b8810e94
#
_entry.id   fcec16ad06fb1b9be9e61e20b8810e94
#
_cell.length_a   1.000
_cell.length_b   1.000
_cell.length_c   1.000
_cell.angle_alpha   90.00
_cell.angle_beta   90.00
_cell.angle_gamma   90.00
#
_symmetry.space_group_name_H-M   'P 1'
#
loop_
_entity.id
_entity.type
_entity.pdbx_description
1 polymer ?
#
loop_
_entity_poly.entity_id
_entity_poly.type
_entity_poly.pdbx_seq_one_letter_code
_entity_poly.pdbx_strand_id
1 'polypeptide(L)'
;LPDPLKSQSEPFDRTNAALAGLVFLISFVVYALTVQKTFSFWDCGEFIACANILGIPHPPGTPLFVILGRVFAIIPFVEDISHRVNYISVISSAFTAMFAYLLTTKIISHFFHKEDPHPLHKFIGYVGGVAGGLFVAWSRTNWANSVEAEVYGLALALSVALVWLAIKFWENKGTLKANRWMILCFYLATLGIGVHMTVFLVVPVCAIFFILRKDATPRDYLLICAFAIVELLMIILFADGRGGHKFFYFATALLGAGLLALLYKRIQWAVVVAFVSIASVMMSFSTYEKMLFVSAIILVGMAIASKRLNLELKWKLGLTILLIGFVGISVHFFIPIRSGQNPRIDENNPSRDWRTFKNFLDRRQYGQQSMVERMFVRRGAWENQLGRHPHMGFWSYFEEQWSKPGVTFIIPFFLLGLVGMVTAIYKRLEIGMPFFTLFLLTSLGLTLYMNFADGTHYNFQTGDAYMEVRNRDYFFTPAFVFFGIAMGVGIAAIMNYIREKLSNN
;
A
#
# COMPACT_ATOMS: atom_id res chain seq x y z
N LEU A 1 -25.23 15.68 -30.48
CA LEU A 1 -24.21 15.01 -29.66
C LEU A 1 -24.74 14.92 -28.23
N PRO A 2 -24.77 13.76 -27.62
CA PRO A 2 -25.21 13.65 -26.21
C PRO A 2 -24.25 14.44 -25.33
N ASP A 3 -24.83 15.18 -24.39
CA ASP A 3 -24.14 16.03 -23.44
C ASP A 3 -23.12 15.19 -22.63
N PRO A 4 -21.79 15.42 -22.76
CA PRO A 4 -20.76 14.62 -22.07
C PRO A 4 -20.78 14.82 -20.54
N LEU A 5 -21.62 15.70 -20.01
CA LEU A 5 -21.74 16.02 -18.59
C LEU A 5 -22.80 15.18 -17.84
N LYS A 6 -23.62 14.43 -18.54
CA LYS A 6 -24.53 13.45 -17.93
C LYS A 6 -23.86 12.09 -17.77
N SER A 7 -22.82 11.99 -16.93
CA SER A 7 -22.48 10.71 -16.32
C SER A 7 -23.66 10.30 -15.47
N GLN A 8 -24.42 9.31 -15.90
CA GLN A 8 -25.39 8.63 -15.04
C GLN A 8 -24.60 8.09 -13.84
N SER A 9 -24.74 8.74 -12.69
CA SER A 9 -24.21 8.22 -11.45
C SER A 9 -24.91 6.90 -11.22
N GLU A 10 -24.15 5.79 -11.14
CA GLU A 10 -24.74 4.53 -10.70
C GLU A 10 -25.50 4.78 -9.39
N PRO A 11 -26.74 4.30 -9.27
CA PRO A 11 -27.54 4.50 -8.07
C PRO A 11 -26.77 3.94 -6.86
N PHE A 12 -26.89 4.62 -5.72
CA PHE A 12 -26.26 4.20 -4.48
C PHE A 12 -26.79 2.81 -4.07
N ASP A 13 -25.92 1.83 -4.03
CA ASP A 13 -26.27 0.46 -3.65
C ASP A 13 -26.31 0.33 -2.13
N ARG A 14 -27.54 0.46 -1.57
CA ARG A 14 -27.78 0.38 -0.13
C ARG A 14 -27.42 -0.98 0.46
N THR A 15 -27.66 -2.06 -0.26
CA THR A 15 -27.33 -3.42 0.18
C THR A 15 -25.81 -3.58 0.30
N ASN A 16 -25.08 -3.11 -0.71
CA ASN A 16 -23.60 -3.13 -0.68
C ASN A 16 -23.06 -2.33 0.50
N ALA A 17 -23.61 -1.16 0.78
CA ALA A 17 -23.21 -0.34 1.92
C ALA A 17 -23.54 -0.99 3.26
N ALA A 18 -24.73 -1.60 3.39
CA ALA A 18 -25.13 -2.32 4.60
C ALA A 18 -24.23 -3.53 4.88
N LEU A 19 -23.89 -4.32 3.85
CA LEU A 19 -22.97 -5.45 3.99
C LEU A 19 -21.54 -5.00 4.32
N ALA A 20 -21.07 -3.89 3.76
CA ALA A 20 -19.78 -3.30 4.16
C ALA A 20 -19.78 -2.92 5.65
N GLY A 21 -20.86 -2.26 6.12
CA GLY A 21 -21.05 -1.94 7.53
C GLY A 21 -21.16 -3.19 8.41
N LEU A 22 -21.79 -4.25 7.94
CA LEU A 22 -21.89 -5.52 8.65
C LEU A 22 -20.52 -6.20 8.82
N VAL A 23 -19.70 -6.24 7.76
CA VAL A 23 -18.32 -6.78 7.83
C VAL A 23 -17.48 -5.96 8.80
N PHE A 24 -17.61 -4.62 8.76
CA PHE A 24 -16.96 -3.76 9.75
C PHE A 24 -17.40 -4.13 11.17
N LEU A 25 -18.70 -4.21 11.43
CA LEU A 25 -19.25 -4.45 12.76
C LEU A 25 -18.83 -5.83 13.31
N ILE A 26 -18.91 -6.89 12.50
CA ILE A 26 -18.49 -8.24 12.90
C ILE A 26 -17.00 -8.22 13.27
N SER A 27 -16.16 -7.64 12.42
CA SER A 27 -14.72 -7.57 12.67
C SER A 27 -14.41 -6.73 13.91
N PHE A 28 -15.06 -5.57 14.05
CA PHE A 28 -14.91 -4.69 15.20
C PHE A 28 -15.27 -5.41 16.51
N VAL A 29 -16.40 -6.10 16.56
CA VAL A 29 -16.85 -6.81 17.78
C VAL A 29 -15.85 -7.91 18.16
N VAL A 30 -15.41 -8.73 17.19
CA VAL A 30 -14.44 -9.79 17.44
C VAL A 30 -13.10 -9.24 17.95
N TYR A 31 -12.59 -8.19 17.33
CA TYR A 31 -11.34 -7.56 17.77
C TYR A 31 -11.50 -6.88 19.13
N ALA A 32 -12.62 -6.20 19.38
CA ALA A 32 -12.90 -5.57 20.68
C ALA A 32 -13.02 -6.58 21.83
N LEU A 33 -13.54 -7.78 21.55
CA LEU A 33 -13.60 -8.88 22.54
C LEU A 33 -12.24 -9.50 22.83
N THR A 34 -11.27 -9.37 21.91
CA THR A 34 -9.93 -9.97 22.02
C THR A 34 -8.82 -8.95 22.19
N VAL A 35 -9.15 -7.64 22.27
CA VAL A 35 -8.16 -6.56 22.43
C VAL A 35 -7.34 -6.74 23.71
N GLN A 36 -6.05 -6.43 23.63
CA GLN A 36 -5.16 -6.43 24.78
C GLN A 36 -5.60 -5.37 25.78
N LYS A 37 -5.76 -5.77 27.04
CA LYS A 37 -6.18 -4.87 28.13
C LYS A 37 -5.06 -3.99 28.65
N THR A 38 -3.82 -4.36 28.35
CA THR A 38 -2.59 -3.66 28.73
C THR A 38 -1.66 -3.56 27.52
N PHE A 39 -0.40 -3.19 27.70
CA PHE A 39 0.58 -3.14 26.59
C PHE A 39 1.14 -4.53 26.28
N SER A 40 1.43 -4.74 24.99
CA SER A 40 2.13 -5.92 24.49
C SER A 40 3.65 -5.69 24.47
N PHE A 41 4.43 -6.73 24.16
CA PHE A 41 5.87 -6.61 23.95
C PHE A 41 6.21 -5.78 22.71
N TRP A 42 7.48 -5.42 22.60
CA TRP A 42 8.09 -4.68 21.49
C TRP A 42 7.64 -3.22 21.43
N ASP A 43 7.32 -2.73 20.24
CA ASP A 43 7.11 -1.31 19.95
C ASP A 43 5.79 -0.75 20.55
N CYS A 44 4.84 -1.63 20.91
CA CYS A 44 3.53 -1.25 21.46
C CYS A 44 3.63 -0.36 22.71
N GLY A 45 4.53 -0.73 23.65
CA GLY A 45 4.73 0.04 24.89
C GLY A 45 5.22 1.46 24.61
N GLU A 46 6.15 1.62 23.68
CA GLU A 46 6.66 2.90 23.22
C GLU A 46 5.56 3.73 22.56
N PHE A 47 4.79 3.16 21.65
CA PHE A 47 3.70 3.87 20.98
C PHE A 47 2.61 4.31 21.94
N ILE A 48 2.23 3.48 22.90
CA ILE A 48 1.26 3.84 23.94
C ILE A 48 1.79 4.98 24.81
N ALA A 49 3.03 4.90 25.27
CA ALA A 49 3.65 5.93 26.07
C ALA A 49 3.75 7.26 25.30
N CYS A 50 4.25 7.20 24.05
CA CYS A 50 4.32 8.38 23.18
C CYS A 50 2.94 8.97 22.88
N ALA A 51 1.93 8.14 22.64
CA ALA A 51 0.55 8.60 22.46
C ALA A 51 0.04 9.34 23.70
N ASN A 52 0.29 8.79 24.90
CA ASN A 52 -0.18 9.40 26.14
C ASN A 52 0.47 10.75 26.45
N ILE A 53 1.76 10.91 26.20
CA ILE A 53 2.50 12.15 26.54
C ILE A 53 2.79 13.05 25.34
N LEU A 54 2.35 12.67 24.11
CA LEU A 54 2.77 13.29 22.86
C LEU A 54 4.29 13.25 22.69
N GLY A 55 4.92 12.09 22.96
CA GLY A 55 6.35 11.86 22.79
C GLY A 55 6.72 11.64 21.32
N ILE A 56 8.02 11.55 21.06
CA ILE A 56 8.59 11.24 19.74
C ILE A 56 9.16 9.82 19.80
N PRO A 57 8.48 8.81 19.21
CA PRO A 57 8.99 7.46 19.18
C PRO A 57 10.13 7.30 18.16
N HIS A 58 10.72 6.11 18.09
CA HIS A 58 11.79 5.78 17.18
C HIS A 58 11.49 6.18 15.71
N PRO A 59 12.54 6.53 14.89
CA PRO A 59 12.37 6.97 13.52
C PRO A 59 11.58 5.98 12.63
N PRO A 60 10.65 6.51 11.81
CA PRO A 60 10.43 7.91 11.47
C PRO A 60 9.39 8.65 12.32
N GLY A 61 9.11 8.20 13.56
CA GLY A 61 8.31 8.93 14.55
C GLY A 61 6.78 8.79 14.43
N THR A 62 6.27 8.12 13.42
CA THR A 62 4.84 7.80 13.19
C THR A 62 3.84 8.86 13.68
N PRO A 63 3.97 10.16 13.27
CA PRO A 63 3.28 11.27 13.91
C PRO A 63 1.76 11.18 13.87
N LEU A 64 1.18 10.65 12.79
CA LEU A 64 -0.27 10.49 12.70
C LEU A 64 -0.79 9.46 13.71
N PHE A 65 -0.05 8.37 13.92
CA PHE A 65 -0.41 7.36 14.90
C PHE A 65 -0.36 7.93 16.33
N VAL A 66 0.70 8.68 16.66
CA VAL A 66 0.85 9.30 17.98
C VAL A 66 -0.28 10.30 18.27
N ILE A 67 -0.62 11.16 17.29
CA ILE A 67 -1.70 12.15 17.43
C ILE A 67 -3.05 11.45 17.62
N LEU A 68 -3.37 10.44 16.81
CA LEU A 68 -4.59 9.66 16.98
C LEU A 68 -4.60 8.92 18.32
N GLY A 69 -3.46 8.33 18.69
CA GLY A 69 -3.30 7.65 19.97
C GLY A 69 -3.56 8.57 21.17
N ARG A 70 -3.14 9.83 21.06
CA ARG A 70 -3.47 10.84 22.08
C ARG A 70 -4.97 11.05 22.25
N VAL A 71 -5.71 11.10 21.15
CA VAL A 71 -7.18 11.22 21.20
C VAL A 71 -7.79 10.04 21.97
N PHE A 72 -7.37 8.82 21.71
CA PHE A 72 -7.84 7.64 22.43
C PHE A 72 -7.37 7.65 23.91
N ALA A 73 -6.15 8.05 24.18
CA ALA A 73 -5.61 8.08 25.53
C ALA A 73 -6.40 9.03 26.47
N ILE A 74 -6.93 10.14 25.96
CA ILE A 74 -7.68 11.13 26.76
C ILE A 74 -9.17 10.81 26.91
N ILE A 75 -9.76 9.97 26.04
CA ILE A 75 -11.18 9.61 26.14
C ILE A 75 -11.35 8.46 27.14
N PRO A 76 -12.01 8.65 28.30
CA PRO A 76 -12.01 7.69 29.40
C PRO A 76 -13.11 6.62 29.28
N PHE A 77 -13.21 5.91 28.14
CA PHE A 77 -14.21 4.85 27.92
C PHE A 77 -13.85 3.51 28.61
N VAL A 78 -12.59 3.32 28.98
CA VAL A 78 -12.09 2.26 29.87
C VAL A 78 -11.01 2.87 30.77
N GLU A 79 -10.67 2.20 31.87
CA GLU A 79 -9.76 2.76 32.88
C GLU A 79 -8.30 2.80 32.38
N ASP A 80 -7.81 1.70 31.83
CA ASP A 80 -6.41 1.58 31.39
C ASP A 80 -6.14 2.33 30.07
N ILE A 81 -5.10 3.17 30.08
CA ILE A 81 -4.70 3.98 28.92
C ILE A 81 -4.22 3.10 27.75
N SER A 82 -3.49 2.02 28.08
CA SER A 82 -3.01 1.09 27.05
C SER A 82 -4.18 0.45 26.33
N HIS A 83 -5.18 0.03 27.06
CA HIS A 83 -6.42 -0.52 26.52
C HIS A 83 -7.12 0.46 25.57
N ARG A 84 -7.18 1.77 25.93
CA ARG A 84 -7.77 2.81 25.07
C ARG A 84 -7.00 2.96 23.76
N VAL A 85 -5.66 3.04 23.84
CA VAL A 85 -4.82 3.24 22.65
C VAL A 85 -4.85 2.03 21.72
N ASN A 86 -4.96 0.80 22.25
CA ASN A 86 -5.11 -0.42 21.44
C ASN A 86 -6.36 -0.37 20.55
N TYR A 87 -7.41 0.36 20.89
CA TYR A 87 -8.60 0.51 20.05
C TYR A 87 -8.36 1.22 18.71
N ILE A 88 -7.24 1.92 18.54
CA ILE A 88 -6.85 2.43 17.20
C ILE A 88 -6.72 1.25 16.24
N SER A 89 -6.01 0.20 16.67
CA SER A 89 -5.80 -0.99 15.85
C SER A 89 -7.08 -1.78 15.64
N VAL A 90 -7.93 -1.89 16.66
CA VAL A 90 -9.27 -2.51 16.55
C VAL A 90 -10.09 -1.86 15.46
N ILE A 91 -10.25 -0.53 15.53
CA ILE A 91 -11.07 0.22 14.57
C ILE A 91 -10.44 0.21 13.19
N SER A 92 -9.14 0.43 13.09
CA SER A 92 -8.44 0.46 11.81
C SER A 92 -8.47 -0.89 11.09
N SER A 93 -8.28 -2.00 11.81
CA SER A 93 -8.35 -3.34 11.22
C SER A 93 -9.78 -3.73 10.84
N ALA A 94 -10.81 -3.24 11.55
CA ALA A 94 -12.19 -3.40 11.13
C ALA A 94 -12.47 -2.62 9.83
N PHE A 95 -11.90 -1.42 9.66
CA PHE A 95 -11.93 -0.70 8.38
C PHE A 95 -11.16 -1.44 7.28
N THR A 96 -10.04 -2.11 7.60
CA THR A 96 -9.33 -2.96 6.64
C THR A 96 -10.24 -4.05 6.09
N ALA A 97 -10.97 -4.76 6.95
CA ALA A 97 -11.94 -5.78 6.54
C ALA A 97 -13.10 -5.21 5.68
N MET A 98 -13.62 -4.04 6.08
CA MET A 98 -14.67 -3.34 5.32
C MET A 98 -14.17 -2.93 3.92
N PHE A 99 -12.99 -2.32 3.83
CA PHE A 99 -12.42 -1.95 2.53
C PHE A 99 -12.03 -3.17 1.70
N ALA A 100 -11.62 -4.28 2.32
CA ALA A 100 -11.41 -5.55 1.64
C ALA A 100 -12.70 -6.08 1.04
N TYR A 101 -13.84 -6.04 1.77
CA TYR A 101 -15.16 -6.31 1.23
C TYR A 101 -15.45 -5.44 -0.01
N LEU A 102 -15.31 -4.11 0.13
CA LEU A 102 -15.58 -3.15 -0.94
C LEU A 102 -14.67 -3.36 -2.16
N LEU A 103 -13.42 -3.70 -1.94
CA LEU A 103 -12.47 -3.99 -3.03
C LEU A 103 -12.81 -5.31 -3.72
N THR A 104 -13.14 -6.36 -2.96
CA THR A 104 -13.55 -7.66 -3.50
C THR A 104 -14.81 -7.53 -4.37
N THR A 105 -15.86 -6.89 -3.84
CA THR A 105 -17.10 -6.65 -4.62
C THR A 105 -16.84 -5.82 -5.87
N LYS A 106 -15.92 -4.86 -5.78
CA LYS A 106 -15.53 -4.02 -6.90
C LYS A 106 -14.83 -4.82 -7.99
N ILE A 107 -13.86 -5.68 -7.65
CA ILE A 107 -13.19 -6.58 -8.60
C ILE A 107 -14.22 -7.50 -9.28
N ILE A 108 -15.09 -8.15 -8.49
CA ILE A 108 -16.09 -9.07 -9.00
C ILE A 108 -17.11 -8.36 -9.92
N SER A 109 -17.49 -7.11 -9.62
CA SER A 109 -18.43 -6.35 -10.44
C SER A 109 -17.98 -6.16 -11.90
N HIS A 110 -16.67 -6.27 -12.15
CA HIS A 110 -16.10 -6.21 -13.49
C HIS A 110 -16.08 -7.54 -14.26
N PHE A 111 -16.50 -8.65 -13.61
CA PHE A 111 -16.59 -9.96 -14.28
C PHE A 111 -17.84 -10.10 -15.14
N PHE A 112 -18.87 -9.28 -14.88
CA PHE A 112 -20.18 -9.37 -15.51
C PHE A 112 -20.34 -8.23 -16.53
N HIS A 113 -20.93 -8.55 -17.67
CA HIS A 113 -21.26 -7.56 -18.68
C HIS A 113 -22.46 -6.71 -18.20
N LYS A 114 -22.35 -5.39 -18.39
CA LYS A 114 -23.44 -4.46 -18.02
C LYS A 114 -24.72 -4.68 -18.86
N GLU A 115 -24.55 -5.30 -20.02
CA GLU A 115 -25.61 -5.58 -20.98
C GLU A 115 -26.44 -6.82 -20.63
N ASP A 116 -25.95 -7.67 -19.72
CA ASP A 116 -26.65 -8.85 -19.20
C ASP A 116 -26.85 -8.72 -17.68
N PRO A 117 -27.83 -7.91 -17.22
CA PRO A 117 -28.09 -7.73 -15.80
C PRO A 117 -28.86 -8.92 -15.23
N HIS A 118 -28.15 -9.85 -14.59
CA HIS A 118 -28.76 -10.96 -13.88
C HIS A 118 -28.77 -10.72 -12.36
N PRO A 119 -29.90 -10.92 -11.64
CA PRO A 119 -29.96 -10.67 -10.19
C PRO A 119 -28.89 -11.42 -9.38
N LEU A 120 -28.52 -12.63 -9.80
CA LEU A 120 -27.48 -13.43 -9.15
C LEU A 120 -26.07 -12.83 -9.27
N HIS A 121 -25.81 -11.95 -10.24
CA HIS A 121 -24.48 -11.30 -10.37
C HIS A 121 -24.18 -10.44 -9.14
N LYS A 122 -25.15 -9.66 -8.66
CA LYS A 122 -25.01 -8.88 -7.43
C LYS A 122 -24.85 -9.77 -6.21
N PHE A 123 -25.68 -10.81 -6.10
CA PHE A 123 -25.59 -11.77 -5.01
C PHE A 123 -24.23 -12.46 -4.94
N ILE A 124 -23.70 -12.95 -6.06
CA ILE A 124 -22.35 -13.54 -6.17
C ILE A 124 -21.29 -12.51 -5.71
N GLY A 125 -21.44 -11.26 -6.15
CA GLY A 125 -20.56 -10.17 -5.73
C GLY A 125 -20.57 -9.94 -4.22
N TYR A 126 -21.75 -9.93 -3.61
CA TYR A 126 -21.92 -9.75 -2.15
C TYR A 126 -21.33 -10.92 -1.35
N VAL A 127 -21.63 -12.16 -1.76
CA VAL A 127 -21.09 -13.36 -1.08
C VAL A 127 -19.57 -13.40 -1.18
N GLY A 128 -19.02 -13.20 -2.37
CA GLY A 128 -17.57 -13.11 -2.55
C GLY A 128 -16.93 -11.97 -1.75
N GLY A 129 -17.62 -10.82 -1.71
CA GLY A 129 -17.19 -9.67 -0.91
C GLY A 129 -17.16 -9.96 0.58
N VAL A 130 -18.23 -10.50 1.15
CA VAL A 130 -18.29 -10.88 2.58
C VAL A 130 -17.21 -11.90 2.90
N ALA A 131 -17.05 -12.93 2.07
CA ALA A 131 -16.01 -13.93 2.25
C ALA A 131 -14.62 -13.30 2.22
N GLY A 132 -14.31 -12.45 1.24
CA GLY A 132 -13.02 -11.76 1.14
C GLY A 132 -12.74 -10.86 2.33
N GLY A 133 -13.72 -10.07 2.77
CA GLY A 133 -13.61 -9.23 3.97
C GLY A 133 -13.34 -10.05 5.24
N LEU A 134 -14.04 -11.18 5.42
CA LEU A 134 -13.85 -12.06 6.57
C LEU A 134 -12.55 -12.87 6.50
N PHE A 135 -12.11 -13.33 5.32
CA PHE A 135 -10.78 -13.93 5.19
C PHE A 135 -9.67 -12.95 5.57
N VAL A 136 -9.82 -11.68 5.22
CA VAL A 136 -8.88 -10.63 5.66
C VAL A 136 -8.97 -10.42 7.17
N ALA A 137 -10.18 -10.28 7.71
CA ALA A 137 -10.38 -10.05 9.14
C ALA A 137 -9.76 -11.16 9.99
N TRP A 138 -9.89 -12.41 9.58
CA TRP A 138 -9.49 -13.58 10.37
C TRP A 138 -8.17 -14.21 9.92
N SER A 139 -7.40 -13.54 9.05
CA SER A 139 -6.02 -13.96 8.86
C SER A 139 -5.21 -13.73 10.14
N ARG A 140 -4.39 -14.72 10.51
CA ARG A 140 -3.70 -14.77 11.81
C ARG A 140 -2.95 -13.48 12.15
N THR A 141 -2.11 -13.01 11.23
CA THR A 141 -1.26 -11.85 11.48
C THR A 141 -2.08 -10.55 11.50
N ASN A 142 -3.12 -10.41 10.65
CA ASN A 142 -3.98 -9.23 10.71
C ASN A 142 -4.76 -9.17 12.02
N TRP A 143 -5.24 -10.33 12.53
CA TRP A 143 -5.89 -10.38 13.82
C TRP A 143 -4.92 -10.02 14.95
N ALA A 144 -3.70 -10.58 14.97
CA ALA A 144 -2.68 -10.21 15.94
C ALA A 144 -2.44 -8.69 15.97
N ASN A 145 -2.23 -8.08 14.81
CA ASN A 145 -2.04 -6.62 14.68
C ASN A 145 -3.29 -5.81 15.06
N SER A 146 -4.48 -6.40 15.08
CA SER A 146 -5.74 -5.70 15.38
C SER A 146 -5.98 -5.49 16.89
N VAL A 147 -5.30 -6.23 17.74
CA VAL A 147 -5.57 -6.27 19.18
C VAL A 147 -4.55 -5.51 20.03
N GLU A 148 -3.54 -4.94 19.41
CA GLU A 148 -2.44 -4.22 20.09
C GLU A 148 -2.09 -2.90 19.37
N ALA A 149 -1.48 -1.96 20.10
CA ALA A 149 -1.17 -0.61 19.60
C ALA A 149 0.01 -0.63 18.63
N GLU A 150 -0.23 -1.14 17.42
CA GLU A 150 0.73 -1.21 16.34
C GLU A 150 0.28 -0.40 15.12
N VAL A 151 1.25 0.12 14.39
CA VAL A 151 1.01 0.99 13.21
C VAL A 151 0.39 0.24 12.03
N TYR A 152 0.50 -1.10 12.00
CA TYR A 152 0.13 -1.92 10.85
C TYR A 152 -1.38 -1.91 10.56
N GLY A 153 -2.23 -1.95 11.57
CA GLY A 153 -3.69 -1.90 11.37
C GLY A 153 -4.13 -0.65 10.62
N LEU A 154 -3.63 0.53 11.03
CA LEU A 154 -3.95 1.80 10.39
C LEU A 154 -3.32 1.92 8.98
N ALA A 155 -2.08 1.47 8.82
CA ALA A 155 -1.42 1.46 7.52
C ALA A 155 -2.13 0.56 6.51
N LEU A 156 -2.64 -0.60 6.94
CA LEU A 156 -3.41 -1.52 6.10
C LEU A 156 -4.76 -0.95 5.68
N ALA A 157 -5.49 -0.33 6.61
CA ALA A 157 -6.75 0.34 6.29
C ALA A 157 -6.57 1.39 5.19
N LEU A 158 -5.53 2.21 5.31
CA LEU A 158 -5.17 3.19 4.27
C LEU A 158 -4.77 2.50 2.96
N SER A 159 -3.96 1.44 3.02
CA SER A 159 -3.48 0.72 1.83
C SER A 159 -4.64 0.12 1.01
N VAL A 160 -5.58 -0.57 1.65
CA VAL A 160 -6.73 -1.16 0.93
C VAL A 160 -7.67 -0.08 0.41
N ALA A 161 -7.89 0.98 1.19
CA ALA A 161 -8.67 2.15 0.76
C ALA A 161 -8.05 2.83 -0.47
N LEU A 162 -6.72 2.99 -0.51
CA LEU A 162 -5.99 3.57 -1.64
C LEU A 162 -6.20 2.76 -2.93
N VAL A 163 -6.10 1.44 -2.87
CA VAL A 163 -6.34 0.57 -4.03
C VAL A 163 -7.80 0.68 -4.49
N TRP A 164 -8.75 0.70 -3.57
CA TRP A 164 -10.16 0.89 -3.89
C TRP A 164 -10.43 2.25 -4.56
N LEU A 165 -9.83 3.34 -4.05
CA LEU A 165 -9.90 4.68 -4.63
C LEU A 165 -9.27 4.76 -6.02
N ALA A 166 -8.15 4.06 -6.23
CA ALA A 166 -7.47 4.01 -7.52
C ALA A 166 -8.34 3.33 -8.60
N ILE A 167 -9.05 2.24 -8.24
CA ILE A 167 -10.04 1.62 -9.14
C ILE A 167 -11.22 2.57 -9.38
N LYS A 168 -11.71 3.28 -8.36
CA LYS A 168 -12.75 4.32 -8.53
C LYS A 168 -12.32 5.43 -9.49
N PHE A 169 -11.07 5.87 -9.41
CA PHE A 169 -10.51 6.78 -10.39
C PHE A 169 -10.54 6.18 -11.80
N TRP A 170 -10.04 4.94 -11.96
CA TRP A 170 -9.94 4.28 -13.26
C TRP A 170 -11.33 4.10 -13.91
N GLU A 171 -12.34 3.72 -13.15
CA GLU A 171 -13.73 3.63 -13.62
C GLU A 171 -14.28 4.96 -14.14
N ASN A 172 -13.92 6.06 -13.50
CA ASN A 172 -14.44 7.40 -13.79
C ASN A 172 -13.51 8.24 -14.67
N LYS A 173 -12.48 7.64 -15.31
CA LYS A 173 -11.57 8.36 -16.18
C LYS A 173 -12.29 9.23 -17.20
N GLY A 174 -11.80 10.45 -17.38
CA GLY A 174 -12.38 11.45 -18.28
C GLY A 174 -13.43 12.36 -17.62
N THR A 175 -13.83 12.11 -16.37
CA THR A 175 -14.79 12.91 -15.62
C THR A 175 -14.14 13.77 -14.54
N LEU A 176 -14.84 14.80 -14.06
CA LEU A 176 -14.41 15.58 -12.89
C LEU A 176 -14.36 14.73 -11.61
N LYS A 177 -15.20 13.68 -11.52
CA LYS A 177 -15.17 12.74 -10.40
C LYS A 177 -13.83 11.99 -10.31
N ALA A 178 -13.24 11.61 -11.45
CA ALA A 178 -11.93 10.97 -11.47
C ALA A 178 -10.87 11.83 -10.80
N ASN A 179 -10.81 13.13 -11.11
CA ASN A 179 -9.84 14.03 -10.50
C ASN A 179 -9.98 14.08 -8.97
N ARG A 180 -11.22 14.08 -8.44
CA ARG A 180 -11.49 14.05 -7.00
C ARG A 180 -10.97 12.77 -6.34
N TRP A 181 -11.21 11.60 -6.96
CA TRP A 181 -10.69 10.32 -6.45
C TRP A 181 -9.16 10.29 -6.44
N MET A 182 -8.54 10.81 -7.50
CA MET A 182 -7.07 10.90 -7.59
C MET A 182 -6.49 11.83 -6.52
N ILE A 183 -7.06 13.02 -6.32
CA ILE A 183 -6.64 13.99 -5.30
C ILE A 183 -6.74 13.36 -3.91
N LEU A 184 -7.87 12.68 -3.60
CA LEU A 184 -8.05 12.00 -2.31
C LEU A 184 -7.04 10.86 -2.13
N CYS A 185 -6.75 10.10 -3.19
CA CYS A 185 -5.77 9.04 -3.16
C CYS A 185 -4.36 9.60 -2.83
N PHE A 186 -3.94 10.68 -3.48
CA PHE A 186 -2.66 11.32 -3.19
C PHE A 186 -2.60 11.89 -1.76
N TYR A 187 -3.68 12.52 -1.30
CA TYR A 187 -3.75 13.01 0.08
C TYR A 187 -3.56 11.89 1.10
N LEU A 188 -4.35 10.80 0.96
CA LEU A 188 -4.26 9.67 1.89
C LEU A 188 -2.95 8.91 1.79
N ALA A 189 -2.36 8.80 0.59
CA ALA A 189 -1.04 8.18 0.41
C ALA A 189 0.04 8.97 1.16
N THR A 190 0.07 10.30 1.00
CA THR A 190 1.04 11.16 1.67
C THR A 190 0.81 11.29 3.17
N LEU A 191 -0.45 11.33 3.61
CA LEU A 191 -0.81 11.28 5.03
C LEU A 191 -0.40 9.95 5.67
N GLY A 192 -0.57 8.84 4.94
CA GLY A 192 -0.21 7.49 5.39
C GLY A 192 1.28 7.29 5.67
N ILE A 193 2.15 8.12 5.07
CA ILE A 193 3.58 8.15 5.42
C ILE A 193 3.76 8.48 6.91
N GLY A 194 2.91 9.35 7.45
CA GLY A 194 2.89 9.70 8.87
C GLY A 194 2.40 8.57 9.79
N VAL A 195 1.99 7.43 9.23
CA VAL A 195 1.70 6.20 9.98
C VAL A 195 2.85 5.21 9.81
N HIS A 196 3.07 4.72 8.59
CA HIS A 196 4.12 3.73 8.32
C HIS A 196 4.45 3.62 6.83
N MET A 197 5.70 3.30 6.52
CA MET A 197 6.20 3.17 5.15
C MET A 197 5.53 2.05 4.33
N THR A 198 4.88 1.07 4.96
CA THR A 198 4.16 -0.01 4.26
C THR A 198 3.04 0.50 3.36
N VAL A 199 2.50 1.71 3.62
CA VAL A 199 1.52 2.36 2.73
C VAL A 199 2.10 2.59 1.33
N PHE A 200 3.42 2.77 1.20
CA PHE A 200 4.06 2.91 -0.12
C PHE A 200 4.01 1.66 -0.99
N LEU A 201 3.85 0.47 -0.41
CA LEU A 201 3.81 -0.77 -1.18
C LEU A 201 2.67 -0.80 -2.20
N VAL A 202 1.57 -0.09 -1.93
CA VAL A 202 0.41 -0.05 -2.84
C VAL A 202 0.47 1.11 -3.85
N VAL A 203 1.33 2.12 -3.61
CA VAL A 203 1.40 3.32 -4.46
C VAL A 203 1.77 3.00 -5.92
N PRO A 204 2.73 2.10 -6.24
CA PRO A 204 3.02 1.73 -7.62
C PRO A 204 1.81 1.16 -8.36
N VAL A 205 0.99 0.36 -7.67
CA VAL A 205 -0.23 -0.22 -8.27
C VAL A 205 -1.32 0.83 -8.44
N CYS A 206 -1.49 1.74 -7.48
CA CYS A 206 -2.37 2.90 -7.65
C CYS A 206 -1.97 3.72 -8.88
N ALA A 207 -0.65 3.90 -9.10
CA ALA A 207 -0.14 4.56 -10.29
C ALA A 207 -0.50 3.82 -11.57
N ILE A 208 -0.41 2.49 -11.59
CA ILE A 208 -0.83 1.69 -12.75
C ILE A 208 -2.30 2.00 -13.08
N PHE A 209 -3.20 2.05 -12.10
CA PHE A 209 -4.60 2.42 -12.34
C PHE A 209 -4.77 3.85 -12.86
N PHE A 210 -3.93 4.80 -12.42
CA PHE A 210 -3.98 6.17 -12.92
C PHE A 210 -3.58 6.27 -14.39
N ILE A 211 -2.71 5.40 -14.85
CA ILE A 211 -2.13 5.38 -16.18
C ILE A 211 -2.93 4.50 -17.13
N LEU A 212 -3.32 3.31 -16.69
CA LEU A 212 -3.87 2.25 -17.50
C LEU A 212 -5.16 2.68 -18.19
N ARG A 213 -5.22 2.53 -19.52
CA ARG A 213 -6.43 2.82 -20.31
C ARG A 213 -7.50 1.76 -20.05
N LYS A 214 -8.77 2.09 -20.28
CA LYS A 214 -9.89 1.13 -20.17
C LYS A 214 -9.87 0.05 -21.26
N ASP A 215 -9.20 0.33 -22.36
CA ASP A 215 -8.97 -0.53 -23.51
C ASP A 215 -7.51 -1.05 -23.58
N ALA A 216 -6.85 -1.12 -22.42
CA ALA A 216 -5.48 -1.58 -22.34
C ALA A 216 -5.36 -3.05 -22.80
N THR A 217 -4.34 -3.30 -23.60
CA THR A 217 -4.02 -4.63 -24.14
C THR A 217 -2.91 -5.29 -23.31
N PRO A 218 -2.72 -6.61 -23.41
CA PRO A 218 -1.56 -7.28 -22.81
C PRO A 218 -0.22 -6.64 -23.22
N ARG A 219 -0.15 -6.10 -24.44
CA ARG A 219 1.03 -5.39 -24.96
C ARG A 219 1.33 -4.12 -24.16
N ASP A 220 0.29 -3.33 -23.79
CA ASP A 220 0.48 -2.12 -22.96
C ASP A 220 1.03 -2.49 -21.59
N TYR A 221 0.55 -3.60 -21.01
CA TYR A 221 1.04 -4.11 -19.73
C TYR A 221 2.49 -4.61 -19.82
N LEU A 222 2.83 -5.36 -20.87
CA LEU A 222 4.20 -5.81 -21.12
C LEU A 222 5.17 -4.64 -21.28
N LEU A 223 4.75 -3.55 -21.92
CA LEU A 223 5.57 -2.34 -22.04
C LEU A 223 5.81 -1.68 -20.67
N ILE A 224 4.79 -1.64 -19.80
CA ILE A 224 4.94 -1.14 -18.41
C ILE A 224 5.93 -2.02 -17.64
N CYS A 225 5.79 -3.36 -17.74
CA CYS A 225 6.70 -4.30 -17.10
C CYS A 225 8.13 -4.18 -17.65
N ALA A 226 8.30 -4.11 -18.96
CA ALA A 226 9.60 -3.92 -19.60
C ALA A 226 10.28 -2.63 -19.14
N PHE A 227 9.51 -1.53 -19.05
CA PHE A 227 10.01 -0.27 -18.54
C PHE A 227 10.43 -0.38 -17.06
N ALA A 228 9.62 -1.02 -16.20
CA ALA A 228 9.95 -1.24 -14.81
C ALA A 228 11.21 -2.13 -14.63
N ILE A 229 11.38 -3.14 -15.50
CA ILE A 229 12.59 -4.00 -15.52
C ILE A 229 13.81 -3.17 -15.94
N VAL A 230 13.71 -2.35 -16.98
CA VAL A 230 14.81 -1.47 -17.41
C VAL A 230 15.19 -0.51 -16.30
N GLU A 231 14.22 0.12 -15.63
CA GLU A 231 14.47 0.99 -14.48
C GLU A 231 15.18 0.23 -13.34
N LEU A 232 14.74 -0.98 -13.03
CA LEU A 232 15.36 -1.83 -12.02
C LEU A 232 16.80 -2.20 -12.38
N LEU A 233 17.04 -2.60 -13.64
CA LEU A 233 18.38 -2.91 -14.15
C LEU A 233 19.30 -1.68 -14.10
N MET A 234 18.78 -0.50 -14.42
CA MET A 234 19.53 0.74 -14.35
C MET A 234 19.86 1.10 -12.89
N ILE A 235 18.91 0.88 -11.96
CA ILE A 235 19.17 1.00 -10.52
C ILE A 235 20.31 0.07 -10.11
N ILE A 236 20.29 -1.18 -10.54
CA ILE A 236 21.32 -2.19 -10.22
C ILE A 236 22.70 -1.79 -10.79
N LEU A 237 22.75 -1.37 -12.05
CA LEU A 237 24.00 -1.07 -12.74
C LEU A 237 24.68 0.23 -12.29
N PHE A 238 23.88 1.22 -11.86
CA PHE A 238 24.38 2.56 -11.55
C PHE A 238 24.33 2.97 -10.08
N ALA A 239 23.69 2.14 -9.23
CA ALA A 239 23.69 2.34 -7.78
C ALA A 239 24.92 1.73 -7.11
N ASP A 240 26.10 1.98 -7.64
CA ASP A 240 27.31 1.82 -6.86
C ASP A 240 27.21 2.73 -5.62
N GLY A 241 27.46 2.22 -4.43
CA GLY A 241 27.17 2.86 -3.14
C GLY A 241 27.74 4.28 -2.93
N ARG A 242 28.51 4.76 -3.91
CA ARG A 242 29.05 6.12 -4.02
C ARG A 242 28.44 6.91 -5.20
N GLY A 243 27.58 6.29 -6.01
CA GLY A 243 27.10 6.82 -7.30
C GLY A 243 25.70 7.42 -7.31
N GLY A 244 25.09 7.69 -6.15
CA GLY A 244 23.72 8.24 -6.06
C GLY A 244 23.47 9.48 -6.92
N HIS A 245 24.50 10.29 -7.19
CA HIS A 245 24.41 11.43 -8.11
C HIS A 245 24.30 11.01 -9.58
N LYS A 246 25.01 9.97 -10.03
CA LYS A 246 24.96 9.49 -11.42
C LYS A 246 23.58 8.91 -11.74
N PHE A 247 22.98 8.17 -10.82
CA PHE A 247 21.64 7.65 -10.97
C PHE A 247 20.59 8.79 -11.06
N PHE A 248 20.73 9.84 -10.24
CA PHE A 248 19.86 11.01 -10.33
C PHE A 248 19.89 11.68 -11.70
N TYR A 249 21.08 11.92 -12.24
CA TYR A 249 21.22 12.50 -13.58
C TYR A 249 20.65 11.60 -14.67
N PHE A 250 20.80 10.30 -14.52
CA PHE A 250 20.29 9.34 -15.46
C PHE A 250 18.74 9.21 -15.39
N ALA A 251 18.16 9.08 -14.21
CA ALA A 251 16.71 9.09 -14.01
C ALA A 251 16.08 10.39 -14.50
N THR A 252 16.76 11.53 -14.31
CA THR A 252 16.30 12.82 -14.82
C THR A 252 16.42 12.91 -16.34
N ALA A 253 17.44 12.31 -16.95
CA ALA A 253 17.58 12.23 -18.41
C ALA A 253 16.55 11.29 -19.05
N LEU A 254 16.26 10.15 -18.42
CA LEU A 254 15.17 9.24 -18.81
C LEU A 254 13.80 9.93 -18.66
N LEU A 255 13.60 10.69 -17.58
CA LEU A 255 12.42 11.52 -17.39
C LEU A 255 12.27 12.52 -18.53
N GLY A 256 13.35 13.25 -18.86
CA GLY A 256 13.36 14.20 -19.95
C GLY A 256 13.09 13.54 -21.30
N ALA A 257 13.75 12.44 -21.61
CA ALA A 257 13.54 11.68 -22.85
C ALA A 257 12.13 11.09 -22.93
N GLY A 258 11.62 10.56 -21.83
CA GLY A 258 10.25 10.07 -21.71
C GLY A 258 9.23 11.20 -21.89
N LEU A 259 9.40 12.35 -21.25
CA LEU A 259 8.57 13.53 -21.42
C LEU A 259 8.58 14.04 -22.87
N LEU A 260 9.76 14.04 -23.53
CA LEU A 260 9.88 14.41 -24.94
C LEU A 260 9.18 13.42 -25.87
N ALA A 261 9.33 12.11 -25.65
CA ALA A 261 8.62 11.07 -26.39
C ALA A 261 7.10 11.16 -26.25
N LEU A 262 6.63 11.69 -25.15
CA LEU A 262 5.23 11.80 -24.78
C LEU A 262 4.59 13.10 -25.25
N LEU A 263 5.34 14.18 -25.29
CA LEU A 263 4.94 15.42 -25.93
C LEU A 263 4.61 15.18 -27.43
N TYR A 264 5.27 14.19 -28.06
CA TYR A 264 5.12 13.92 -29.48
C TYR A 264 3.93 13.03 -29.86
N LYS A 265 3.43 12.12 -29.02
CA LYS A 265 2.33 11.21 -29.44
C LYS A 265 1.38 10.65 -28.36
N ARG A 266 1.64 10.69 -27.04
CA ARG A 266 0.76 10.07 -26.01
C ARG A 266 0.92 10.68 -24.61
N ILE A 267 0.13 11.68 -24.29
CA ILE A 267 0.10 12.41 -22.99
C ILE A 267 0.00 11.47 -21.77
N GLN A 268 -0.61 10.29 -21.90
CA GLN A 268 -0.76 9.31 -20.81
C GLN A 268 0.56 8.68 -20.37
N TRP A 269 1.52 8.50 -21.29
CA TRP A 269 2.86 8.01 -20.97
C TRP A 269 3.70 9.06 -20.21
N ALA A 270 3.44 10.37 -20.36
CA ALA A 270 4.11 11.40 -19.59
C ALA A 270 3.88 11.25 -18.10
N VAL A 271 2.65 10.91 -17.70
CA VAL A 271 2.32 10.66 -16.29
C VAL A 271 3.05 9.43 -15.78
N VAL A 272 3.18 8.36 -16.59
CA VAL A 272 3.93 7.14 -16.22
C VAL A 272 5.39 7.47 -15.98
N VAL A 273 6.03 8.09 -16.97
CA VAL A 273 7.47 8.38 -16.89
C VAL A 273 7.75 9.37 -15.77
N ALA A 274 6.92 10.42 -15.62
CA ALA A 274 7.02 11.35 -14.51
C ALA A 274 6.87 10.65 -13.17
N PHE A 275 5.90 9.75 -13.04
CA PHE A 275 5.64 9.03 -11.81
C PHE A 275 6.76 8.01 -11.48
N VAL A 276 7.20 7.21 -12.45
CA VAL A 276 8.29 6.23 -12.23
C VAL A 276 9.59 6.96 -11.93
N SER A 277 9.85 8.08 -12.60
CA SER A 277 11.06 8.86 -12.32
C SER A 277 11.01 9.56 -10.97
N ILE A 278 9.83 10.04 -10.54
CA ILE A 278 9.64 10.53 -9.17
C ILE A 278 9.83 9.39 -8.16
N ALA A 279 9.26 8.22 -8.42
CA ALA A 279 9.44 7.04 -7.57
C ALA A 279 10.91 6.61 -7.51
N SER A 280 11.62 6.60 -8.66
CA SER A 280 13.06 6.27 -8.72
C SER A 280 13.90 7.30 -7.97
N VAL A 281 13.56 8.59 -8.08
CA VAL A 281 14.21 9.66 -7.31
C VAL A 281 13.91 9.51 -5.82
N MET A 282 12.68 9.16 -5.44
CA MET A 282 12.31 8.88 -4.05
C MET A 282 13.09 7.69 -3.48
N MET A 283 13.24 6.62 -4.24
CA MET A 283 13.99 5.43 -3.83
C MET A 283 15.48 5.69 -3.71
N SER A 284 16.04 6.63 -4.48
CA SER A 284 17.47 6.98 -4.50
C SER A 284 17.85 8.10 -3.55
N PHE A 285 16.91 8.94 -3.20
CA PHE A 285 17.11 10.12 -2.36
C PHE A 285 15.98 10.21 -1.35
N SER A 286 16.25 9.78 -0.16
CA SER A 286 15.37 9.84 1.00
C SER A 286 15.12 11.28 1.49
N THR A 287 14.98 12.26 0.58
CA THR A 287 14.84 13.67 0.95
C THR A 287 13.64 14.31 0.25
N TYR A 288 12.64 14.67 1.05
CA TYR A 288 11.44 15.38 0.63
C TYR A 288 11.72 16.68 -0.17
N GLU A 289 12.81 17.37 0.14
CA GLU A 289 13.26 18.58 -0.56
C GLU A 289 13.46 18.36 -2.05
N LYS A 290 14.16 17.28 -2.40
CA LYS A 290 14.46 16.95 -3.79
C LYS A 290 13.20 16.56 -4.55
N MET A 291 12.26 15.85 -3.90
CA MET A 291 10.93 15.56 -4.46
C MET A 291 10.18 16.85 -4.81
N LEU A 292 10.11 17.79 -3.87
CA LEU A 292 9.42 19.06 -4.07
C LEU A 292 10.07 19.84 -5.20
N PHE A 293 11.41 19.90 -5.25
CA PHE A 293 12.16 20.59 -6.28
C PHE A 293 11.94 19.99 -7.67
N VAL A 294 12.06 18.66 -7.81
CA VAL A 294 11.82 17.96 -9.09
C VAL A 294 10.37 18.11 -9.53
N SER A 295 9.40 17.96 -8.61
CA SER A 295 7.99 18.17 -8.92
C SER A 295 7.69 19.60 -9.38
N ALA A 296 8.31 20.61 -8.76
CA ALA A 296 8.19 22.00 -9.17
C ALA A 296 8.74 22.24 -10.59
N ILE A 297 9.92 21.69 -10.91
CA ILE A 297 10.52 21.77 -12.25
C ILE A 297 9.59 21.14 -13.29
N ILE A 298 9.05 19.95 -13.01
CA ILE A 298 8.12 19.26 -13.92
C ILE A 298 6.87 20.11 -14.16
N LEU A 299 6.27 20.67 -13.09
CA LEU A 299 5.07 21.51 -13.22
C LEU A 299 5.32 22.79 -14.02
N VAL A 300 6.46 23.44 -13.79
CA VAL A 300 6.86 24.63 -14.57
C VAL A 300 7.08 24.25 -16.04
N GLY A 301 7.79 23.14 -16.30
CA GLY A 301 7.97 22.60 -17.65
C GLY A 301 6.63 22.29 -18.34
N MET A 302 5.72 21.65 -17.64
CA MET A 302 4.36 21.36 -18.14
C MET A 302 3.57 22.66 -18.44
N ALA A 303 3.63 23.65 -17.56
CA ALA A 303 2.95 24.94 -17.77
C ALA A 303 3.50 25.67 -18.99
N ILE A 304 4.83 25.71 -19.17
CA ILE A 304 5.49 26.32 -20.34
C ILE A 304 5.13 25.56 -21.61
N ALA A 305 5.22 24.22 -21.60
CA ALA A 305 4.89 23.39 -22.75
C ALA A 305 3.42 23.52 -23.16
N SER A 306 2.51 23.55 -22.17
CA SER A 306 1.09 23.75 -22.39
C SER A 306 0.81 25.08 -23.14
N LYS A 307 1.51 26.16 -22.72
CA LYS A 307 1.33 27.46 -23.32
C LYS A 307 2.01 27.58 -24.70
N ARG A 308 3.25 27.07 -24.85
CA ARG A 308 4.02 27.24 -26.09
C ARG A 308 3.62 26.29 -27.21
N LEU A 309 3.20 25.08 -26.87
CA LEU A 309 2.90 24.02 -27.83
C LEU A 309 1.38 23.77 -27.99
N ASN A 310 0.54 24.62 -27.39
CA ASN A 310 -0.93 24.49 -27.40
C ASN A 310 -1.39 23.07 -26.97
N LEU A 311 -0.70 22.49 -25.99
CA LEU A 311 -1.01 21.17 -25.47
C LEU A 311 -1.90 21.28 -24.23
N GLU A 312 -3.00 20.52 -24.18
CA GLU A 312 -3.86 20.41 -22.99
C GLU A 312 -3.19 19.60 -21.88
N LEU A 313 -2.08 20.08 -21.34
CA LEU A 313 -1.44 19.47 -20.17
C LEU A 313 -2.18 19.94 -18.92
N LYS A 314 -2.66 18.99 -18.12
CA LYS A 314 -3.42 19.29 -16.88
C LYS A 314 -2.50 19.76 -15.73
N TRP A 315 -1.67 20.77 -15.98
CA TRP A 315 -0.70 21.29 -15.02
C TRP A 315 -1.36 21.83 -13.74
N LYS A 316 -2.57 22.43 -13.83
CA LYS A 316 -3.34 22.87 -12.66
C LYS A 316 -3.71 21.71 -11.74
N LEU A 317 -4.10 20.57 -12.32
CA LEU A 317 -4.35 19.36 -11.56
C LEU A 317 -3.07 18.85 -10.88
N GLY A 318 -1.93 18.88 -11.59
CA GLY A 318 -0.61 18.54 -11.02
C GLY A 318 -0.25 19.43 -9.84
N LEU A 319 -0.47 20.74 -9.95
CA LEU A 319 -0.27 21.69 -8.85
C LEU A 319 -1.19 21.37 -7.65
N THR A 320 -2.47 21.09 -7.90
CA THR A 320 -3.42 20.71 -6.85
C THR A 320 -2.94 19.45 -6.12
N ILE A 321 -2.49 18.42 -6.85
CA ILE A 321 -1.96 17.17 -6.28
C ILE A 321 -0.72 17.46 -5.42
N LEU A 322 0.21 18.31 -5.91
CA LEU A 322 1.39 18.69 -5.16
C LEU A 322 1.04 19.38 -3.85
N LEU A 323 0.13 20.36 -3.88
CA LEU A 323 -0.30 21.10 -2.70
C LEU A 323 -1.00 20.18 -1.69
N ILE A 324 -1.89 19.31 -2.15
CA ILE A 324 -2.58 18.33 -1.30
C ILE A 324 -1.62 17.29 -0.74
N GLY A 325 -0.65 16.84 -1.53
CA GLY A 325 0.43 15.98 -1.05
C GLY A 325 1.24 16.64 0.06
N PHE A 326 1.57 17.93 -0.09
CA PHE A 326 2.22 18.70 0.96
C PHE A 326 1.38 18.79 2.24
N VAL A 327 0.06 19.01 2.12
CA VAL A 327 -0.86 18.99 3.27
C VAL A 327 -0.85 17.61 3.95
N GLY A 328 -0.84 16.50 3.19
CA GLY A 328 -0.74 15.16 3.76
C GLY A 328 0.58 14.92 4.53
N ILE A 329 1.70 15.34 3.95
CA ILE A 329 3.03 15.21 4.59
C ILE A 329 3.18 16.15 5.79
N SER A 330 2.45 17.26 5.85
CA SER A 330 2.61 18.28 6.88
C SER A 330 2.39 17.75 8.32
N VAL A 331 1.76 16.60 8.48
CA VAL A 331 1.67 15.90 9.77
C VAL A 331 3.05 15.66 10.42
N HIS A 332 4.11 15.56 9.61
CA HIS A 332 5.48 15.37 10.09
C HIS A 332 6.04 16.61 10.80
N PHE A 333 5.45 17.81 10.63
CA PHE A 333 5.84 18.97 11.40
C PHE A 333 5.51 18.84 12.90
N PHE A 334 4.61 17.93 13.27
CA PHE A 334 4.43 17.54 14.67
C PHE A 334 5.77 17.16 15.33
N ILE A 335 6.64 16.45 14.62
CA ILE A 335 7.90 15.90 15.15
C ILE A 335 8.83 17.02 15.64
N PRO A 336 9.32 17.98 14.81
CA PRO A 336 10.21 19.02 15.30
C PRO A 336 9.53 20.01 16.25
N ILE A 337 8.23 20.29 16.07
CA ILE A 337 7.48 21.18 16.96
C ILE A 337 7.40 20.56 18.35
N ARG A 338 7.07 19.29 18.46
CA ARG A 338 6.91 18.62 19.73
C ARG A 338 8.25 18.31 20.39
N SER A 339 9.26 17.86 19.62
CA SER A 339 10.63 17.67 20.12
C SER A 339 11.19 18.96 20.71
N GLY A 340 10.92 20.13 20.10
CA GLY A 340 11.34 21.43 20.65
C GLY A 340 10.72 21.81 22.01
N GLN A 341 9.70 21.06 22.45
CA GLN A 341 9.08 21.20 23.77
C GLN A 341 9.66 20.22 24.82
N ASN A 342 10.70 19.48 24.48
CA ASN A 342 11.41 18.52 25.34
C ASN A 342 10.45 17.50 26.01
N PRO A 343 9.71 16.69 25.27
CA PRO A 343 8.89 15.64 25.86
C PRO A 343 9.78 14.59 26.54
N ARG A 344 9.23 13.82 27.50
CA ARG A 344 9.98 12.78 28.23
C ARG A 344 10.55 11.68 27.34
N ILE A 345 9.90 11.41 26.21
CA ILE A 345 10.38 10.51 25.16
C ILE A 345 10.61 11.38 23.93
N ASP A 346 11.85 11.54 23.52
CA ASP A 346 12.28 12.35 22.37
C ASP A 346 13.46 11.67 21.68
N GLU A 347 13.14 10.67 20.83
CA GLU A 347 14.17 9.90 20.14
C GLU A 347 14.97 10.76 19.17
N ASN A 348 16.30 10.74 19.36
CA ASN A 348 17.31 11.45 18.54
C ASN A 348 17.17 12.99 18.50
N ASN A 349 16.33 13.61 19.32
CA ASN A 349 16.11 15.06 19.40
C ASN A 349 16.02 15.72 18.01
N PRO A 350 14.98 15.42 17.22
CA PRO A 350 14.84 15.90 15.83
C PRO A 350 14.60 17.41 15.70
N SER A 351 14.38 18.13 16.80
CA SER A 351 14.23 19.59 16.81
C SER A 351 15.57 20.34 16.81
N ARG A 352 16.69 19.67 17.08
CA ARG A 352 18.00 20.31 17.28
C ARG A 352 18.43 21.13 16.06
N ASP A 353 18.30 20.60 14.86
CA ASP A 353 18.59 21.27 13.60
C ASP A 353 17.94 20.51 12.41
N TRP A 354 17.90 21.17 11.25
CA TRP A 354 17.33 20.59 10.03
C TRP A 354 17.98 19.27 9.59
N ARG A 355 19.30 19.14 9.79
CA ARG A 355 20.04 17.93 9.46
C ARG A 355 19.61 16.76 10.36
N THR A 356 19.43 17.02 11.65
CA THR A 356 18.99 16.02 12.62
C THR A 356 17.56 15.56 12.30
N PHE A 357 16.64 16.49 12.03
CA PHE A 357 15.29 16.17 11.61
C PHE A 357 15.26 15.31 10.34
N LYS A 358 16.04 15.69 9.34
CA LYS A 358 16.18 14.93 8.10
C LYS A 358 16.74 13.53 8.33
N ASN A 359 17.80 13.40 9.14
CA ASN A 359 18.38 12.11 9.50
C ASN A 359 17.39 11.22 10.24
N PHE A 360 16.52 11.81 11.06
CA PHE A 360 15.43 11.14 11.75
C PHE A 360 14.40 10.58 10.76
N LEU A 361 13.92 11.40 9.83
CA LEU A 361 12.97 10.95 8.79
C LEU A 361 13.60 9.90 7.86
N ASP A 362 14.88 10.05 7.54
CA ASP A 362 15.67 9.13 6.72
C ASP A 362 16.02 7.82 7.44
N ARG A 363 15.65 7.68 8.71
CA ARG A 363 15.92 6.49 9.54
C ARG A 363 17.39 6.10 9.59
N ARG A 364 18.30 7.10 9.62
CA ARG A 364 19.75 6.88 9.55
C ARG A 364 20.32 6.04 10.66
N GLN A 365 19.67 5.97 11.81
CA GLN A 365 20.09 5.10 12.92
C GLN A 365 20.10 3.60 12.57
N TYR A 366 19.31 3.18 11.54
CA TYR A 366 19.26 1.78 11.10
C TYR A 366 20.24 1.45 9.98
N GLY A 367 21.19 2.35 9.69
CA GLY A 367 22.17 2.21 8.64
C GLY A 367 21.74 2.82 7.30
N GLN A 368 22.72 3.05 6.43
CA GLN A 368 22.56 3.66 5.10
C GLN A 368 22.95 2.65 4.01
N GLN A 369 22.20 1.60 3.89
CA GLN A 369 22.34 0.71 2.73
C GLN A 369 21.55 1.27 1.56
N SER A 370 22.14 1.26 0.37
CA SER A 370 21.39 1.54 -0.86
C SER A 370 20.27 0.49 -1.02
N MET A 371 19.19 0.86 -1.70
CA MET A 371 18.10 -0.10 -1.99
C MET A 371 18.62 -1.34 -2.72
N VAL A 372 19.58 -1.16 -3.62
CA VAL A 372 20.20 -2.25 -4.39
C VAL A 372 21.00 -3.17 -3.48
N GLU A 373 21.87 -2.62 -2.65
CA GLU A 373 22.61 -3.40 -1.67
C GLU A 373 21.66 -4.17 -0.76
N ARG A 374 20.63 -3.51 -0.23
CA ARG A 374 19.62 -4.12 0.64
C ARG A 374 18.86 -5.27 -0.05
N MET A 375 18.53 -5.13 -1.32
CA MET A 375 17.75 -6.14 -2.06
C MET A 375 18.60 -7.29 -2.61
N PHE A 376 19.83 -7.03 -2.99
CA PHE A 376 20.63 -7.99 -3.77
C PHE A 376 21.87 -8.54 -3.05
N VAL A 377 22.41 -7.84 -2.03
CA VAL A 377 23.40 -8.40 -1.13
C VAL A 377 22.67 -9.18 -0.03
N ARG A 378 22.46 -10.48 -0.26
CA ARG A 378 21.64 -11.29 0.62
C ARG A 378 22.26 -11.52 1.99
N ARG A 379 21.43 -11.43 3.04
CA ARG A 379 21.76 -11.69 4.45
C ARG A 379 21.28 -13.05 4.92
N GLY A 380 20.56 -13.77 4.09
CA GLY A 380 20.04 -15.10 4.34
C GLY A 380 19.84 -15.87 3.04
N ALA A 381 19.82 -17.19 3.13
CA ALA A 381 19.58 -18.09 2.03
C ALA A 381 18.17 -17.90 1.44
N TRP A 382 18.03 -18.01 0.11
CA TRP A 382 16.75 -17.86 -0.57
C TRP A 382 15.70 -18.86 -0.09
N GLU A 383 16.14 -20.10 0.17
CA GLU A 383 15.31 -21.20 0.69
C GLU A 383 14.68 -20.83 2.03
N ASN A 384 15.43 -20.15 2.89
CA ASN A 384 14.97 -19.74 4.20
C ASN A 384 14.05 -18.53 4.10
N GLN A 385 14.40 -17.52 3.28
CA GLN A 385 13.64 -16.28 3.19
C GLN A 385 12.30 -16.44 2.47
N LEU A 386 12.26 -17.26 1.41
CA LEU A 386 11.03 -17.55 0.67
C LEU A 386 10.29 -18.77 1.20
N GLY A 387 11.01 -19.71 1.80
CA GLY A 387 10.48 -21.01 2.23
C GLY A 387 9.92 -21.04 3.64
N ARG A 388 10.18 -22.17 4.30
CA ARG A 388 9.70 -22.47 5.67
C ARG A 388 10.81 -22.24 6.70
N HIS A 389 10.96 -21.01 7.14
CA HIS A 389 11.85 -20.68 8.25
C HIS A 389 11.05 -19.98 9.35
N PRO A 390 11.18 -20.37 10.65
CA PRO A 390 10.28 -19.93 11.72
C PRO A 390 10.24 -18.42 11.96
N HIS A 391 11.35 -17.70 11.72
CA HIS A 391 11.43 -16.27 12.05
C HIS A 391 11.46 -15.33 10.84
N MET A 392 11.45 -15.87 9.60
CA MET A 392 11.59 -15.04 8.41
C MET A 392 10.99 -15.62 7.13
N GLY A 393 10.64 -16.89 7.10
CA GLY A 393 10.20 -17.58 5.89
C GLY A 393 8.82 -17.12 5.44
N PHE A 394 8.75 -16.49 4.27
CA PHE A 394 7.47 -16.01 3.75
C PHE A 394 6.42 -17.11 3.65
N TRP A 395 6.79 -18.31 3.12
CA TRP A 395 5.86 -19.42 2.95
C TRP A 395 5.37 -19.95 4.29
N SER A 396 6.25 -20.04 5.31
CA SER A 396 5.88 -20.43 6.68
C SER A 396 4.78 -19.53 7.22
N TYR A 397 4.95 -18.23 7.15
CA TYR A 397 3.95 -17.25 7.59
C TYR A 397 2.67 -17.32 6.79
N PHE A 398 2.78 -17.49 5.48
CA PHE A 398 1.64 -17.48 4.58
C PHE A 398 0.70 -18.67 4.80
N GLU A 399 1.26 -19.88 4.96
CA GLU A 399 0.45 -21.08 5.17
C GLU A 399 -0.24 -21.12 6.55
N GLU A 400 0.22 -20.33 7.51
CA GLU A 400 -0.37 -20.25 8.85
C GLU A 400 -1.54 -19.27 8.97
N GLN A 401 -1.84 -18.50 7.92
CA GLN A 401 -2.82 -17.41 8.02
C GLN A 401 -4.24 -17.88 8.28
N TRP A 402 -4.66 -18.99 7.68
CA TRP A 402 -6.07 -19.46 7.75
C TRP A 402 -6.20 -20.91 8.19
N SER A 403 -5.10 -21.64 8.30
CA SER A 403 -5.11 -23.06 8.65
C SER A 403 -3.79 -23.50 9.24
N LYS A 404 -3.71 -24.78 9.62
CA LYS A 404 -2.43 -25.43 9.94
C LYS A 404 -1.60 -25.63 8.66
N PRO A 405 -0.25 -25.58 8.77
CA PRO A 405 0.65 -25.80 7.64
C PRO A 405 0.35 -27.08 6.84
N GLY A 406 0.68 -27.05 5.54
CA GLY A 406 0.59 -28.21 4.67
C GLY A 406 -0.74 -28.35 3.96
N VAL A 407 -1.26 -29.57 3.84
CA VAL A 407 -2.44 -29.92 3.02
C VAL A 407 -3.68 -29.10 3.39
N THR A 408 -3.90 -28.82 4.68
CA THR A 408 -5.05 -28.04 5.14
C THR A 408 -5.04 -26.58 4.68
N PHE A 409 -3.88 -26.06 4.31
CA PHE A 409 -3.77 -24.74 3.68
C PHE A 409 -3.91 -24.83 2.14
N ILE A 410 -3.17 -25.76 1.52
CA ILE A 410 -3.06 -25.81 0.05
C ILE A 410 -4.40 -26.07 -0.61
N ILE A 411 -5.16 -27.08 -0.16
CA ILE A 411 -6.39 -27.49 -0.84
C ILE A 411 -7.49 -26.42 -0.78
N PRO A 412 -7.95 -25.96 0.41
CA PRO A 412 -9.08 -25.04 0.44
C PRO A 412 -8.68 -23.57 0.21
N PHE A 413 -7.57 -23.10 0.78
CA PHE A 413 -7.27 -21.67 0.83
C PHE A 413 -6.34 -21.23 -0.30
N PHE A 414 -5.22 -21.91 -0.51
CA PHE A 414 -4.27 -21.53 -1.55
C PHE A 414 -4.87 -21.67 -2.94
N LEU A 415 -5.50 -22.82 -3.23
CA LEU A 415 -6.16 -23.03 -4.52
C LEU A 415 -7.32 -22.05 -4.73
N LEU A 416 -8.09 -21.74 -3.69
CA LEU A 416 -9.17 -20.76 -3.77
C LEU A 416 -8.65 -19.36 -4.15
N GLY A 417 -7.58 -18.90 -3.50
CA GLY A 417 -6.94 -17.62 -3.83
C GLY A 417 -6.33 -17.61 -5.24
N LEU A 418 -5.70 -18.71 -5.65
CA LEU A 418 -5.15 -18.86 -7.00
C LEU A 418 -6.26 -18.80 -8.07
N VAL A 419 -7.38 -19.49 -7.86
CA VAL A 419 -8.56 -19.42 -8.74
C VAL A 419 -9.07 -17.98 -8.85
N GLY A 420 -9.10 -17.26 -7.72
CA GLY A 420 -9.52 -15.85 -7.71
C GLY A 420 -8.59 -14.95 -8.52
N MET A 421 -7.27 -15.08 -8.34
CA MET A 421 -6.29 -14.30 -9.10
C MET A 421 -6.34 -14.59 -10.60
N VAL A 422 -6.34 -15.88 -10.97
CA VAL A 422 -6.39 -16.29 -12.37
C VAL A 422 -7.69 -15.81 -13.03
N THR A 423 -8.83 -15.95 -12.33
CA THR A 423 -10.13 -15.47 -12.85
C THR A 423 -10.13 -13.95 -13.02
N ALA A 424 -9.58 -13.19 -12.09
CA ALA A 424 -9.50 -11.74 -12.20
C ALA A 424 -8.69 -11.31 -13.43
N ILE A 425 -7.55 -11.96 -13.69
CA ILE A 425 -6.72 -11.71 -14.87
C ILE A 425 -7.47 -12.08 -16.16
N TYR A 426 -8.09 -13.26 -16.18
CA TYR A 426 -8.80 -13.76 -17.36
C TYR A 426 -10.03 -12.92 -17.71
N LYS A 427 -10.84 -12.56 -16.71
CA LYS A 427 -12.07 -11.79 -16.94
C LYS A 427 -11.80 -10.31 -17.25
N ARG A 428 -10.83 -9.69 -16.57
CA ARG A 428 -10.47 -8.27 -16.75
C ARG A 428 -9.00 -8.03 -16.46
N LEU A 429 -8.21 -8.10 -17.52
CA LEU A 429 -6.75 -7.92 -17.46
C LEU A 429 -6.35 -6.61 -16.77
N GLU A 430 -7.09 -5.52 -17.02
CA GLU A 430 -6.80 -4.19 -16.51
C GLU A 430 -6.99 -4.07 -14.98
N ILE A 431 -7.66 -5.03 -14.37
CA ILE A 431 -7.84 -5.11 -12.92
C ILE A 431 -7.03 -6.26 -12.34
N GLY A 432 -7.08 -7.43 -12.98
CA GLY A 432 -6.42 -8.63 -12.48
C GLY A 432 -4.91 -8.52 -12.45
N MET A 433 -4.29 -7.95 -13.49
CA MET A 433 -2.83 -7.80 -13.53
C MET A 433 -2.29 -6.79 -12.50
N PRO A 434 -2.86 -5.57 -12.32
CA PRO A 434 -2.47 -4.71 -11.23
C PRO A 434 -2.66 -5.37 -9.85
N PHE A 435 -3.76 -6.10 -9.66
CA PHE A 435 -4.03 -6.81 -8.42
C PHE A 435 -3.00 -7.92 -8.15
N PHE A 436 -2.63 -8.70 -9.16
CA PHE A 436 -1.56 -9.69 -9.08
C PHE A 436 -0.20 -9.05 -8.80
N THR A 437 0.11 -7.94 -9.48
CA THR A 437 1.33 -7.16 -9.23
C THR A 437 1.39 -6.69 -7.76
N LEU A 438 0.26 -6.29 -7.19
CA LEU A 438 0.16 -5.89 -5.79
C LEU A 438 0.53 -7.03 -4.84
N PHE A 439 0.01 -8.24 -5.10
CA PHE A 439 0.39 -9.43 -4.33
C PHE A 439 1.89 -9.75 -4.47
N LEU A 440 2.46 -9.66 -5.67
CA LEU A 440 3.88 -9.89 -5.89
C LEU A 440 4.76 -8.85 -5.17
N LEU A 441 4.38 -7.58 -5.19
CA LEU A 441 5.13 -6.52 -4.50
C LEU A 441 5.11 -6.71 -2.99
N THR A 442 3.96 -7.08 -2.44
CA THR A 442 3.78 -7.24 -0.98
C THR A 442 4.31 -8.56 -0.44
N SER A 443 4.57 -9.55 -1.30
CA SER A 443 5.16 -10.86 -0.96
C SER A 443 6.63 -10.93 -1.39
N LEU A 444 6.88 -11.28 -2.63
CA LEU A 444 8.24 -11.46 -3.18
C LEU A 444 9.06 -10.16 -3.13
N GLY A 445 8.48 -9.04 -3.57
CA GLY A 445 9.15 -7.74 -3.56
C GLY A 445 9.56 -7.33 -2.14
N LEU A 446 8.68 -7.57 -1.19
CA LEU A 446 8.96 -7.25 0.21
C LEU A 446 9.99 -8.22 0.83
N THR A 447 9.97 -9.51 0.48
CA THR A 447 11.03 -10.46 0.89
C THR A 447 12.41 -10.01 0.39
N LEU A 448 12.49 -9.53 -0.86
CA LEU A 448 13.71 -8.97 -1.41
C LEU A 448 14.18 -7.75 -0.62
N TYR A 449 13.28 -6.80 -0.37
CA TYR A 449 13.58 -5.55 0.32
C TYR A 449 13.96 -5.75 1.79
N MET A 450 13.23 -6.58 2.52
CA MET A 450 13.47 -6.81 3.95
C MET A 450 14.78 -7.55 4.19
N ASN A 451 15.12 -8.51 3.32
CA ASN A 451 16.40 -9.22 3.33
C ASN A 451 16.78 -9.73 4.73
N PHE A 452 15.87 -10.46 5.36
CA PHE A 452 16.04 -10.95 6.72
C PHE A 452 17.25 -11.90 6.84
N ALA A 453 17.96 -11.79 7.95
CA ALA A 453 19.15 -12.59 8.24
C ALA A 453 18.76 -13.90 8.92
N ASP A 454 19.32 -15.03 8.46
CA ASP A 454 18.99 -16.39 8.89
C ASP A 454 20.15 -17.11 9.62
N GLY A 455 21.23 -16.37 9.93
CA GLY A 455 22.41 -16.93 10.54
C GLY A 455 23.36 -17.68 9.61
N THR A 456 22.99 -17.85 8.31
CA THR A 456 23.85 -18.54 7.33
C THR A 456 24.96 -17.64 6.75
N HIS A 457 24.76 -16.33 6.80
CA HIS A 457 25.71 -15.33 6.29
C HIS A 457 26.45 -14.67 7.46
N TYR A 458 27.75 -14.87 7.45
CA TYR A 458 28.65 -14.27 8.43
C TYR A 458 29.04 -12.84 8.04
N ASN A 459 28.85 -11.91 8.97
CA ASN A 459 29.33 -10.54 8.77
C ASN A 459 30.79 -10.43 9.25
N PHE A 460 31.72 -10.43 8.34
CA PHE A 460 33.17 -10.31 8.65
C PHE A 460 33.54 -9.02 9.35
N GLN A 461 32.72 -7.97 9.30
CA GLN A 461 33.00 -6.69 9.96
C GLN A 461 32.60 -6.70 11.44
N THR A 462 31.55 -7.41 11.80
CA THR A 462 31.04 -7.49 13.19
C THR A 462 31.44 -8.77 13.90
N GLY A 463 31.94 -9.76 13.19
CA GLY A 463 32.33 -11.04 13.78
C GLY A 463 31.17 -12.00 14.12
N ASP A 464 29.92 -11.63 13.78
CA ASP A 464 28.73 -12.38 14.18
C ASP A 464 27.91 -12.86 12.99
N ALA A 465 27.34 -14.07 13.08
CA ALA A 465 26.25 -14.51 12.22
C ALA A 465 24.94 -13.92 12.78
N TYR A 466 24.42 -12.86 12.14
CA TYR A 466 23.16 -12.24 12.56
C TYR A 466 21.97 -13.08 12.14
N MET A 467 21.06 -13.36 13.08
CA MET A 467 19.81 -14.06 12.83
C MET A 467 18.64 -13.26 13.43
N GLU A 468 17.50 -13.25 12.73
CA GLU A 468 16.30 -12.65 13.25
C GLU A 468 15.81 -13.41 14.50
N VAL A 469 15.58 -12.68 15.57
CA VAL A 469 15.23 -13.27 16.89
C VAL A 469 13.73 -13.32 17.15
N ARG A 470 12.92 -12.63 16.33
CA ARG A 470 11.46 -12.61 16.44
C ARG A 470 10.80 -12.88 15.10
N ASN A 471 9.55 -13.31 15.11
CA ASN A 471 8.73 -13.44 13.91
C ASN A 471 8.59 -12.09 13.21
N ARG A 472 8.71 -12.10 11.88
CA ARG A 472 8.63 -10.91 11.02
C ARG A 472 7.41 -10.94 10.10
N ASP A 473 6.40 -11.75 10.44
CA ASP A 473 5.18 -11.94 9.67
C ASP A 473 4.37 -10.66 9.48
N TYR A 474 4.39 -9.76 10.44
CA TYR A 474 3.67 -8.47 10.39
C TYR A 474 4.05 -7.59 9.20
N PHE A 475 5.27 -7.69 8.68
CA PHE A 475 5.65 -6.99 7.45
C PHE A 475 4.91 -7.51 6.23
N PHE A 476 4.57 -8.80 6.20
CA PHE A 476 3.88 -9.44 5.08
C PHE A 476 2.35 -9.36 5.17
N THR A 477 1.80 -8.74 6.21
CA THR A 477 0.35 -8.60 6.37
C THR A 477 -0.35 -8.04 5.12
N PRO A 478 0.21 -7.07 4.35
CA PRO A 478 -0.41 -6.64 3.10
C PRO A 478 -0.59 -7.79 2.09
N ALA A 479 0.38 -8.71 1.96
CA ALA A 479 0.26 -9.86 1.06
C ALA A 479 -0.89 -10.78 1.50
N PHE A 480 -1.03 -11.02 2.79
CA PHE A 480 -2.10 -11.85 3.34
C PHE A 480 -3.48 -11.21 3.14
N VAL A 481 -3.58 -9.89 3.32
CA VAL A 481 -4.80 -9.13 3.04
C VAL A 481 -5.20 -9.23 1.57
N PHE A 482 -4.28 -9.00 0.63
CA PHE A 482 -4.60 -9.09 -0.79
C PHE A 482 -4.88 -10.52 -1.25
N PHE A 483 -4.28 -11.52 -0.63
CA PHE A 483 -4.62 -12.90 -0.89
C PHE A 483 -6.00 -13.29 -0.32
N GLY A 484 -6.37 -12.79 0.86
CA GLY A 484 -7.72 -12.94 1.42
C GLY A 484 -8.81 -12.38 0.49
N ILE A 485 -8.54 -11.20 -0.11
CA ILE A 485 -9.39 -10.63 -1.16
C ILE A 485 -9.48 -11.57 -2.37
N ALA A 486 -8.34 -12.14 -2.82
CA ALA A 486 -8.31 -13.09 -3.93
C ALA A 486 -9.14 -14.35 -3.61
N MET A 487 -9.14 -14.85 -2.38
CA MET A 487 -10.00 -15.97 -1.97
C MET A 487 -11.49 -15.63 -2.09
N GLY A 488 -11.89 -14.42 -1.70
CA GLY A 488 -13.27 -13.94 -1.90
C GLY A 488 -13.66 -13.87 -3.39
N VAL A 489 -12.75 -13.42 -4.24
CA VAL A 489 -12.90 -13.44 -5.70
C VAL A 489 -13.00 -14.88 -6.21
N GLY A 490 -12.24 -15.82 -5.65
CA GLY A 490 -12.29 -17.25 -5.98
C GLY A 490 -13.65 -17.88 -5.66
N ILE A 491 -14.25 -17.56 -4.51
CA ILE A 491 -15.61 -17.98 -4.19
C ILE A 491 -16.60 -17.50 -5.25
N ALA A 492 -16.54 -16.22 -5.61
CA ALA A 492 -17.42 -15.67 -6.63
C ALA A 492 -17.20 -16.33 -8.00
N ALA A 493 -15.96 -16.65 -8.35
CA ALA A 493 -15.63 -17.35 -9.60
C ALA A 493 -16.25 -18.75 -9.65
N ILE A 494 -16.14 -19.52 -8.55
CA ILE A 494 -16.74 -20.85 -8.44
C ILE A 494 -18.26 -20.76 -8.52
N MET A 495 -18.88 -19.84 -7.77
CA MET A 495 -20.34 -19.63 -7.80
C MET A 495 -20.83 -19.27 -9.20
N ASN A 496 -20.11 -18.40 -9.90
CA ASN A 496 -20.44 -18.03 -11.27
C ASN A 496 -20.31 -19.21 -12.26
N TYR A 497 -19.27 -20.01 -12.11
CA TYR A 497 -19.09 -21.23 -12.91
C TYR A 497 -20.24 -22.23 -12.70
N ILE A 498 -20.64 -22.48 -11.45
CA ILE A 498 -21.80 -23.34 -11.12
C ILE A 498 -23.08 -22.78 -11.73
N ARG A 499 -23.32 -21.48 -11.63
CA ARG A 499 -24.47 -20.81 -12.24
C ARG A 499 -24.51 -21.05 -13.76
N GLU A 500 -23.41 -20.80 -14.45
CA GLU A 500 -23.30 -20.99 -15.93
C GLU A 500 -23.58 -22.43 -16.34
N LYS A 501 -23.12 -23.41 -15.57
CA LYS A 501 -23.40 -24.83 -15.84
C LYS A 501 -24.87 -25.20 -15.63
N LEU A 502 -25.50 -24.67 -14.57
CA LEU A 502 -26.91 -24.93 -14.28
C LEU A 502 -27.89 -24.25 -15.24
N SER A 503 -27.46 -23.12 -15.85
CA SER A 503 -28.31 -22.41 -16.83
C SER A 503 -28.20 -23.00 -18.25
N ASN A 504 -27.18 -23.82 -18.53
CA ASN A 504 -26.97 -24.45 -19.83
C ASN A 504 -27.50 -25.91 -19.90
N ASN A 505 -27.98 -26.41 -18.77
CA ASN A 505 -28.73 -27.67 -18.67
C ASN A 505 -30.24 -27.40 -18.51
#